data_0e8ccd40298c933d10ff554cd9c75266
#
_entry.id   0e8ccd40298c933d10ff554cd9c75266
#
_cell.length_a   1.000
_cell.length_b   1.000
_cell.length_c   1.000
_cell.angle_alpha   90.00
_cell.angle_beta   90.00
_cell.angle_gamma   90.00
#
_symmetry.space_group_name_H-M   'P 1'
#
loop_
_entity.id
_entity.type
_entity.pdbx_description
1 polymer ?
#
loop_
_entity_poly.entity_id
_entity_poly.type
_entity_poly.pdbx_seq_one_letter_code
_entity_poly.pdbx_strand_id
1 'polypeptide(L)'
;MKKNNSKNDLTELLKKNHDKQIILYGAASRGVRVFYNLMDKGFPQEQILFCDSNPKLWNTNLCNVKVISLDELKSFPKDICIIISSSVSYEIIPSLEKLGFTEIHYFYSLLFSDHMYEKYNSEFLDIISKMGYEHGEDYEENYTLYSCVKATKNLPGDIAEIGVWKGATSRLICEVKGEKNLYLFDTFEGLPKTNDNDLFVKKGWLENTSLESVKNYLSDFKNIHFLKGVFPETAGPISDKKFSFVHLDTNLYQSTLDALDFFWPRMVVGGRIVSHDYNTSSMPGIKQAFSEFFTNQPEKIIEIADTQVMVIK
;
A
#
# COMPACT_ATOMS: atom_id res chain seq x y z
N MET A 1 -1.73 -22.57 0.99
CA MET A 1 -1.59 -21.43 1.90
C MET A 1 -2.80 -21.30 2.81
N LYS A 2 -2.67 -21.45 4.12
CA LYS A 2 -3.77 -21.15 5.04
C LYS A 2 -3.85 -19.63 5.19
N LYS A 3 -4.91 -19.01 4.66
CA LYS A 3 -5.23 -17.59 4.90
C LYS A 3 -5.68 -17.46 6.36
N ASN A 4 -4.80 -17.06 7.25
CA ASN A 4 -5.12 -16.82 8.65
C ASN A 4 -5.41 -15.32 8.84
N ASN A 5 -6.68 -14.94 8.62
CA ASN A 5 -7.12 -13.53 8.71
C ASN A 5 -8.00 -13.28 9.94
N SER A 6 -8.15 -14.23 10.89
CA SER A 6 -9.02 -14.05 12.05
C SER A 6 -8.23 -13.86 13.36
N LYS A 7 -8.81 -13.10 14.30
CA LYS A 7 -8.27 -12.93 15.65
C LYS A 7 -8.09 -14.28 16.37
N ASN A 8 -8.94 -15.25 16.08
CA ASN A 8 -8.87 -16.61 16.64
C ASN A 8 -7.64 -17.37 16.14
N ASP A 9 -7.28 -17.23 14.84
CA ASP A 9 -6.13 -17.91 14.23
C ASP A 9 -4.81 -17.45 14.85
N LEU A 10 -4.67 -16.14 15.14
CA LEU A 10 -3.48 -15.60 15.81
C LEU A 10 -3.35 -16.14 17.23
N THR A 11 -4.45 -16.13 18.01
CA THR A 11 -4.44 -16.62 19.39
C THR A 11 -4.07 -18.10 19.44
N GLU A 12 -4.56 -18.90 18.53
CA GLU A 12 -4.20 -20.32 18.41
C GLU A 12 -2.73 -20.51 18.02
N LEU A 13 -2.24 -19.69 17.04
CA LEU A 13 -0.84 -19.73 16.64
C LEU A 13 0.09 -19.39 17.81
N LEU A 14 -0.20 -18.35 18.56
CA LEU A 14 0.61 -17.93 19.71
C LEU A 14 0.60 -19.00 20.82
N LYS A 15 -0.55 -19.62 21.10
CA LYS A 15 -0.64 -20.75 22.04
C LYS A 15 0.18 -21.94 21.58
N LYS A 16 0.10 -22.31 20.29
CA LYS A 16 0.86 -23.42 19.69
C LYS A 16 2.38 -23.22 19.77
N ASN A 17 2.83 -21.97 19.74
CA ASN A 17 4.25 -21.60 19.70
C ASN A 17 4.73 -20.90 20.98
N HIS A 18 3.95 -20.89 22.07
CA HIS A 18 4.28 -20.16 23.30
C HIS A 18 5.64 -20.56 23.88
N ASP A 19 6.05 -21.81 23.74
CA ASP A 19 7.33 -22.33 24.24
C ASP A 19 8.36 -22.55 23.10
N LYS A 20 8.16 -21.94 21.94
CA LYS A 20 9.01 -22.08 20.77
C LYS A 20 9.50 -20.73 20.28
N GLN A 21 10.67 -20.73 19.67
CA GLN A 21 11.18 -19.56 19.00
C GLN A 21 10.35 -19.24 17.75
N ILE A 22 10.08 -17.95 17.55
CA ILE A 22 9.42 -17.42 16.35
C ILE A 22 10.32 -16.38 15.67
N ILE A 23 10.13 -16.20 14.38
CA ILE A 23 10.86 -15.22 13.57
C ILE A 23 9.89 -14.11 13.14
N LEU A 24 10.24 -12.87 13.43
CA LEU A 24 9.61 -11.69 12.83
C LEU A 24 10.43 -11.28 11.61
N TYR A 25 9.89 -11.51 10.41
CA TYR A 25 10.57 -11.14 9.18
C TYR A 25 10.19 -9.72 8.76
N GLY A 26 11.18 -8.81 8.85
CA GLY A 26 11.05 -7.36 8.66
C GLY A 26 11.43 -6.61 9.95
N ALA A 27 12.66 -6.07 9.99
CA ALA A 27 13.23 -5.40 11.16
C ALA A 27 13.20 -3.86 11.03
N ALA A 28 12.05 -3.31 10.62
CA ALA A 28 11.79 -1.87 10.49
C ALA A 28 10.62 -1.46 11.40
N SER A 29 10.05 -0.27 11.19
CA SER A 29 8.96 0.28 12.01
C SER A 29 7.76 -0.67 12.17
N ARG A 30 7.38 -1.37 11.09
CA ARG A 30 6.30 -2.38 11.15
C ARG A 30 6.68 -3.59 12.02
N GLY A 31 7.93 -4.05 11.91
CA GLY A 31 8.45 -5.13 12.77
C GLY A 31 8.42 -4.77 14.25
N VAL A 32 8.79 -3.54 14.59
CA VAL A 32 8.69 -3.01 15.96
C VAL A 32 7.25 -3.02 16.44
N ARG A 33 6.31 -2.61 15.61
CA ARG A 33 4.87 -2.60 15.95
C ARG A 33 4.34 -4.02 16.19
N VAL A 34 4.66 -4.96 15.30
CA VAL A 34 4.30 -6.38 15.48
C VAL A 34 4.90 -6.95 16.76
N PHE A 35 6.17 -6.64 17.04
CA PHE A 35 6.85 -7.05 18.25
C PHE A 35 6.09 -6.62 19.51
N TYR A 36 5.78 -5.32 19.64
CA TYR A 36 5.04 -4.83 20.82
C TYR A 36 3.63 -5.42 20.90
N ASN A 37 2.94 -5.64 19.80
CA ASN A 37 1.64 -6.31 19.80
C ASN A 37 1.71 -7.77 20.26
N LEU A 38 2.80 -8.48 19.97
CA LEU A 38 3.03 -9.83 20.52
C LEU A 38 3.29 -9.78 22.03
N MET A 39 4.10 -8.81 22.47
CA MET A 39 4.36 -8.59 23.90
C MET A 39 3.08 -8.28 24.67
N ASP A 40 2.23 -7.39 24.15
CA ASP A 40 0.92 -7.05 24.77
C ASP A 40 -0.02 -8.26 24.86
N LYS A 41 0.16 -9.25 23.97
CA LYS A 41 -0.57 -10.53 24.00
C LYS A 41 0.11 -11.59 24.87
N GLY A 42 1.16 -11.21 25.60
CA GLY A 42 1.87 -12.08 26.54
C GLY A 42 2.84 -13.07 25.90
N PHE A 43 3.29 -12.83 24.64
CA PHE A 43 4.29 -13.69 24.02
C PHE A 43 5.69 -13.36 24.58
N PRO A 44 6.52 -14.36 25.00
CA PRO A 44 7.81 -14.11 25.61
C PRO A 44 8.83 -13.46 24.66
N GLN A 45 9.44 -12.36 25.09
CA GLN A 45 10.44 -11.64 24.27
C GLN A 45 11.63 -12.51 23.87
N GLU A 46 12.11 -13.34 24.78
CA GLU A 46 13.26 -14.23 24.60
C GLU A 46 13.05 -15.29 23.51
N GLN A 47 11.83 -15.48 23.08
CA GLN A 47 11.46 -16.41 22.01
C GLN A 47 11.32 -15.73 20.65
N ILE A 48 11.53 -14.41 20.57
CA ILE A 48 11.42 -13.65 19.32
C ILE A 48 12.82 -13.40 18.78
N LEU A 49 12.99 -13.60 17.46
CA LEU A 49 14.12 -13.09 16.68
C LEU A 49 13.57 -12.27 15.53
N PHE A 50 14.26 -11.19 15.20
CA PHE A 50 14.03 -10.50 13.93
C PHE A 50 14.86 -11.13 12.83
N CYS A 51 14.34 -11.13 11.60
CA CYS A 51 15.07 -11.44 10.38
C CYS A 51 14.85 -10.30 9.37
N ASP A 52 15.88 -9.88 8.67
CA ASP A 52 15.75 -8.86 7.63
C ASP A 52 16.67 -9.15 6.44
N SER A 53 16.27 -8.70 5.25
CA SER A 53 17.08 -8.78 4.04
C SER A 53 18.16 -7.70 3.95
N ASN A 54 18.05 -6.60 4.73
CA ASN A 54 19.00 -5.50 4.74
C ASN A 54 20.26 -5.84 5.54
N PRO A 55 21.45 -5.96 4.89
CA PRO A 55 22.68 -6.32 5.58
C PRO A 55 23.10 -5.33 6.69
N LYS A 56 22.66 -4.07 6.62
CA LYS A 56 22.99 -3.07 7.64
C LYS A 56 22.35 -3.33 9.00
N LEU A 57 21.30 -4.15 9.03
CA LEU A 57 20.57 -4.51 10.25
C LEU A 57 21.08 -5.80 10.88
N TRP A 58 21.86 -6.60 10.15
CA TRP A 58 22.30 -7.91 10.64
C TRP A 58 23.25 -7.79 11.83
N ASN A 59 23.07 -8.67 12.80
CA ASN A 59 23.81 -8.72 14.07
C ASN A 59 23.64 -7.45 14.94
N THR A 60 22.65 -6.61 14.63
CA THR A 60 22.20 -5.54 15.51
C THR A 60 21.08 -6.03 16.43
N ASN A 61 20.70 -5.20 17.40
CA ASN A 61 19.55 -5.45 18.25
C ASN A 61 18.46 -4.40 17.95
N LEU A 62 17.24 -4.89 17.71
CA LEU A 62 16.04 -4.09 17.60
C LEU A 62 15.09 -4.47 18.75
N CYS A 63 14.64 -3.52 19.55
CA CYS A 63 13.86 -3.79 20.80
C CYS A 63 14.57 -4.77 21.76
N ASN A 64 15.91 -4.71 21.85
CA ASN A 64 16.75 -5.66 22.60
C ASN A 64 16.69 -7.12 22.08
N VAL A 65 16.21 -7.35 20.85
CA VAL A 65 16.14 -8.65 20.20
C VAL A 65 17.09 -8.66 19.01
N LYS A 66 17.85 -9.74 18.82
CA LYS A 66 18.79 -9.91 17.73
C LYS A 66 18.11 -9.89 16.37
N VAL A 67 18.73 -9.18 15.41
CA VAL A 67 18.36 -9.24 13.98
C VAL A 67 19.29 -10.21 13.27
N ILE A 68 18.73 -11.30 12.73
CA ILE A 68 19.48 -12.31 11.97
C ILE A 68 19.39 -12.05 10.45
N SER A 69 20.34 -12.62 9.70
CA SER A 69 20.31 -12.62 8.24
C SER A 69 19.40 -13.73 7.68
N LEU A 70 19.07 -13.61 6.39
CA LEU A 70 18.38 -14.70 5.69
C LEU A 70 19.21 -15.99 5.63
N ASP A 71 20.54 -15.88 5.57
CA ASP A 71 21.44 -17.05 5.59
C ASP A 71 21.42 -17.74 6.96
N GLU A 72 21.41 -16.98 8.05
CA GLU A 72 21.24 -17.53 9.38
C GLU A 72 19.85 -18.18 9.53
N LEU A 73 18.79 -17.57 9.00
CA LEU A 73 17.43 -18.15 8.99
C LEU A 73 17.38 -19.52 8.28
N LYS A 74 18.14 -19.73 7.22
CA LYS A 74 18.19 -21.03 6.50
C LYS A 74 18.63 -22.20 7.37
N SER A 75 19.35 -21.95 8.46
CA SER A 75 19.79 -22.98 9.41
C SER A 75 18.71 -23.43 10.39
N PHE A 76 17.60 -22.71 10.49
CA PHE A 76 16.47 -23.05 11.36
C PHE A 76 15.62 -24.18 10.75
N PRO A 77 14.85 -24.91 11.60
CA PRO A 77 13.87 -25.89 11.15
C PRO A 77 12.88 -25.29 10.16
N LYS A 78 12.48 -26.05 9.14
CA LYS A 78 11.61 -25.55 8.06
C LYS A 78 10.15 -25.34 8.50
N ASP A 79 9.79 -25.86 9.65
CA ASP A 79 8.51 -25.66 10.34
C ASP A 79 8.58 -24.61 11.46
N ILE A 80 9.66 -23.82 11.52
CA ILE A 80 9.70 -22.65 12.41
C ILE A 80 8.61 -21.66 12.04
N CYS A 81 7.94 -21.12 13.04
CA CYS A 81 6.92 -20.09 12.81
C CYS A 81 7.56 -18.78 12.38
N ILE A 82 7.25 -18.32 11.18
CA ILE A 82 7.69 -17.03 10.62
C ILE A 82 6.48 -16.12 10.49
N ILE A 83 6.53 -14.97 11.14
CA ILE A 83 5.51 -13.92 11.02
C ILE A 83 6.09 -12.79 10.18
N ILE A 84 5.47 -12.52 9.04
CA ILE A 84 5.88 -11.43 8.15
C ILE A 84 5.35 -10.11 8.69
N SER A 85 6.25 -9.14 8.82
CA SER A 85 5.97 -7.78 9.29
C SER A 85 6.43 -6.70 8.28
N SER A 86 6.48 -7.06 6.99
CA SER A 86 6.92 -6.19 5.90
C SER A 86 5.79 -5.90 4.92
N SER A 87 5.80 -4.72 4.31
CA SER A 87 4.86 -4.32 3.25
C SER A 87 5.04 -5.11 1.95
N VAL A 88 6.21 -5.69 1.73
CA VAL A 88 6.50 -6.52 0.56
C VAL A 88 6.31 -8.02 0.83
N SER A 89 5.30 -8.35 1.63
CA SER A 89 4.96 -9.74 1.99
C SER A 89 4.77 -10.64 0.77
N TYR A 90 4.24 -10.10 -0.32
CA TYR A 90 4.04 -10.79 -1.60
C TYR A 90 5.33 -11.25 -2.28
N GLU A 91 6.49 -10.61 -2.01
CA GLU A 91 7.81 -11.03 -2.48
C GLU A 91 8.49 -11.99 -1.49
N ILE A 92 8.31 -11.71 -0.20
CA ILE A 92 8.96 -12.45 0.88
C ILE A 92 8.39 -13.85 0.99
N ILE A 93 7.07 -14.02 0.99
CA ILE A 93 6.41 -15.32 1.20
C ILE A 93 6.84 -16.34 0.13
N PRO A 94 6.75 -16.06 -1.19
CA PRO A 94 7.22 -17.01 -2.21
C PRO A 94 8.71 -17.33 -2.10
N SER A 95 9.52 -16.37 -1.65
CA SER A 95 10.95 -16.57 -1.47
C SER A 95 11.26 -17.54 -0.31
N LEU A 96 10.53 -17.41 0.81
CA LEU A 96 10.65 -18.33 1.95
C LEU A 96 10.11 -19.73 1.63
N GLU A 97 9.00 -19.83 0.90
CA GLU A 97 8.45 -21.11 0.43
C GLU A 97 9.44 -21.85 -0.47
N LYS A 98 10.13 -21.16 -1.39
CA LYS A 98 11.22 -21.73 -2.20
C LYS A 98 12.40 -22.24 -1.37
N LEU A 99 12.63 -21.66 -0.19
CA LEU A 99 13.64 -22.13 0.77
C LEU A 99 13.14 -23.30 1.63
N GLY A 100 11.90 -23.76 1.44
CA GLY A 100 11.28 -24.89 2.09
C GLY A 100 10.57 -24.59 3.41
N PHE A 101 10.40 -23.32 3.80
CA PHE A 101 9.64 -22.97 5.01
C PHE A 101 8.15 -23.19 4.80
N THR A 102 7.47 -23.75 5.81
CA THR A 102 6.06 -24.19 5.73
C THR A 102 5.10 -23.47 6.69
N GLU A 103 5.60 -22.89 7.78
CA GLU A 103 4.81 -22.17 8.78
C GLU A 103 5.04 -20.66 8.64
N ILE A 104 4.63 -20.09 7.49
CA ILE A 104 4.74 -18.68 7.19
C ILE A 104 3.38 -18.03 7.37
N HIS A 105 3.32 -16.99 8.20
CA HIS A 105 2.09 -16.31 8.59
C HIS A 105 2.20 -14.81 8.35
N TYR A 106 1.10 -14.22 7.93
CA TYR A 106 0.92 -12.79 7.83
C TYR A 106 -0.40 -12.41 8.52
N PHE A 107 -0.31 -11.58 9.56
CA PHE A 107 -1.48 -11.16 10.31
C PHE A 107 -1.63 -9.65 10.27
N TYR A 108 -2.61 -9.17 9.56
CA TYR A 108 -3.00 -7.78 9.62
C TYR A 108 -3.25 -7.30 11.05
N SER A 109 -3.89 -8.12 11.87
CA SER A 109 -4.19 -7.81 13.27
C SER A 109 -2.96 -7.57 14.16
N LEU A 110 -1.77 -8.04 13.75
CA LEU A 110 -0.51 -7.77 14.48
C LEU A 110 0.16 -6.46 14.09
N LEU A 111 -0.13 -5.94 12.91
CA LEU A 111 0.34 -4.62 12.51
C LEU A 111 -0.37 -3.52 13.32
N PHE A 112 -1.45 -3.88 14.04
CA PHE A 112 -2.36 -2.96 14.68
C PHE A 112 -2.80 -3.46 16.04
N SER A 113 -2.85 -2.57 17.04
CA SER A 113 -3.41 -2.87 18.36
C SER A 113 -4.92 -3.13 18.31
N ASP A 114 -5.50 -3.72 19.35
CA ASP A 114 -6.96 -3.94 19.47
C ASP A 114 -7.77 -2.63 19.28
N HIS A 115 -7.16 -1.46 19.53
CA HIS A 115 -7.74 -0.14 19.25
C HIS A 115 -8.03 0.13 17.76
N MET A 116 -7.50 -0.65 16.85
CA MET A 116 -7.78 -0.49 15.40
C MET A 116 -9.23 -0.80 15.05
N TYR A 117 -9.83 -1.83 15.69
CA TYR A 117 -11.24 -2.14 15.51
C TYR A 117 -12.17 -1.06 16.06
N GLU A 118 -11.67 -0.23 17.01
CA GLU A 118 -12.34 0.95 17.50
C GLU A 118 -12.11 2.18 16.57
N LYS A 119 -10.95 2.23 15.90
CA LYS A 119 -10.54 3.33 15.02
C LYS A 119 -11.19 3.26 13.63
N TYR A 120 -11.30 2.07 13.03
CA TYR A 120 -11.84 1.89 11.69
C TYR A 120 -13.26 1.35 11.73
N ASN A 121 -14.11 1.85 10.82
CA ASN A 121 -15.47 1.33 10.75
C ASN A 121 -15.51 -0.08 10.12
N SER A 122 -16.58 -0.82 10.46
CA SER A 122 -16.74 -2.22 10.04
C SER A 122 -16.81 -2.41 8.52
N GLU A 123 -17.36 -1.43 7.78
CA GLU A 123 -17.43 -1.46 6.31
C GLU A 123 -16.03 -1.46 5.69
N PHE A 124 -15.12 -0.58 6.17
CA PHE A 124 -13.75 -0.56 5.70
C PHE A 124 -13.02 -1.87 6.01
N LEU A 125 -13.17 -2.40 7.22
CA LEU A 125 -12.54 -3.65 7.62
C LEU A 125 -13.04 -4.84 6.78
N ASP A 126 -14.32 -4.87 6.44
CA ASP A 126 -14.90 -5.88 5.53
C ASP A 126 -14.30 -5.78 4.12
N ILE A 127 -14.17 -4.55 3.57
CA ILE A 127 -13.53 -4.31 2.28
C ILE A 127 -12.09 -4.83 2.27
N ILE A 128 -11.27 -4.40 3.23
CA ILE A 128 -9.85 -4.81 3.31
C ILE A 128 -9.72 -6.34 3.46
N SER A 129 -10.60 -6.98 4.22
CA SER A 129 -10.56 -8.43 4.39
C SER A 129 -10.77 -9.19 3.07
N LYS A 130 -11.49 -8.60 2.12
CA LYS A 130 -11.77 -9.16 0.77
C LYS A 130 -10.65 -8.90 -0.22
N MET A 131 -9.83 -7.87 -0.02
CA MET A 131 -8.76 -7.51 -0.96
C MET A 131 -7.61 -8.51 -0.99
N GLY A 132 -7.38 -9.23 0.12
CA GLY A 132 -6.27 -10.18 0.26
C GLY A 132 -4.94 -9.48 0.61
N TYR A 133 -3.96 -10.29 1.03
CA TYR A 133 -2.67 -9.80 1.56
C TYR A 133 -1.80 -9.05 0.53
N GLU A 134 -1.99 -9.33 -0.76
CA GLU A 134 -1.23 -8.67 -1.84
C GLU A 134 -1.67 -7.22 -2.09
N HIS A 135 -2.78 -6.80 -1.50
CA HIS A 135 -3.49 -5.61 -1.92
C HIS A 135 -3.95 -4.69 -0.79
N GLY A 136 -3.66 -4.99 0.47
CA GLY A 136 -4.22 -4.22 1.58
C GLY A 136 -3.21 -3.88 2.68
N GLU A 137 -1.95 -3.66 2.33
CA GLU A 137 -0.85 -3.62 3.30
C GLU A 137 -0.80 -2.35 4.15
N ASP A 138 -1.27 -1.21 3.65
CA ASP A 138 -1.29 0.03 4.41
C ASP A 138 -2.69 0.47 4.82
N TYR A 139 -3.05 0.19 6.06
CA TYR A 139 -4.39 0.50 6.57
C TYR A 139 -4.65 2.00 6.72
N GLU A 140 -3.67 2.76 7.15
CA GLU A 140 -3.88 4.20 7.38
C GLU A 140 -4.07 4.93 6.06
N GLU A 141 -3.24 4.61 5.07
CA GLU A 141 -3.34 5.16 3.73
C GLU A 141 -4.61 4.68 3.02
N ASN A 142 -4.91 3.38 3.12
CA ASN A 142 -6.14 2.81 2.56
C ASN A 142 -7.40 3.38 3.23
N TYR A 143 -7.39 3.60 4.56
CA TYR A 143 -8.53 4.22 5.25
C TYR A 143 -8.72 5.68 4.86
N THR A 144 -7.62 6.38 4.64
CA THR A 144 -7.65 7.77 4.15
C THR A 144 -8.21 7.83 2.74
N LEU A 145 -7.74 6.96 1.84
CA LEU A 145 -8.28 6.84 0.48
C LEU A 145 -9.78 6.52 0.49
N TYR A 146 -10.19 5.48 1.23
CA TYR A 146 -11.59 5.12 1.46
C TYR A 146 -12.43 6.30 1.94
N SER A 147 -11.96 7.00 2.96
CA SER A 147 -12.68 8.13 3.57
C SER A 147 -12.81 9.32 2.61
N CYS A 148 -11.76 9.60 1.83
CA CYS A 148 -11.75 10.65 0.83
C CYS A 148 -12.71 10.35 -0.32
N VAL A 149 -12.73 9.13 -0.85
CA VAL A 149 -13.68 8.71 -1.89
C VAL A 149 -15.12 8.82 -1.39
N LYS A 150 -15.41 8.31 -0.18
CA LYS A 150 -16.74 8.42 0.44
C LYS A 150 -17.18 9.87 0.61
N ALA A 151 -16.30 10.74 1.06
CA ALA A 151 -16.60 12.15 1.27
C ALA A 151 -16.93 12.88 -0.04
N THR A 152 -16.46 12.40 -1.19
CA THR A 152 -16.73 12.97 -2.51
C THR A 152 -17.87 12.28 -3.27
N LYS A 153 -18.46 11.23 -2.70
CA LYS A 153 -19.47 10.37 -3.36
C LYS A 153 -20.64 11.17 -3.94
N ASN A 154 -21.12 12.18 -3.22
CA ASN A 154 -22.27 13.00 -3.61
C ASN A 154 -21.91 14.24 -4.44
N LEU A 155 -20.63 14.54 -4.66
CA LEU A 155 -20.20 15.61 -5.54
C LEU A 155 -20.43 15.20 -7.01
N PRO A 156 -20.72 16.17 -7.91
CA PRO A 156 -20.74 15.87 -9.34
C PRO A 156 -19.34 15.45 -9.84
N GLY A 157 -19.28 14.82 -11.00
CA GLY A 157 -18.01 14.41 -11.63
C GLY A 157 -17.60 12.98 -11.31
N ASP A 158 -16.67 12.51 -12.10
CA ASP A 158 -16.15 11.15 -12.11
C ASP A 158 -14.94 10.99 -11.17
N ILE A 159 -14.33 9.84 -11.20
CA ILE A 159 -13.14 9.49 -10.41
C ILE A 159 -12.03 9.06 -11.39
N ALA A 160 -10.77 9.40 -11.06
CA ALA A 160 -9.62 8.90 -11.79
C ALA A 160 -8.53 8.40 -10.84
N GLU A 161 -7.74 7.46 -11.34
CA GLU A 161 -6.52 6.98 -10.69
C GLU A 161 -5.41 6.88 -11.72
N ILE A 162 -4.22 7.41 -11.37
CA ILE A 162 -3.02 7.39 -12.19
C ILE A 162 -1.94 6.60 -11.42
N GLY A 163 -1.50 5.49 -12.00
CA GLY A 163 -0.74 4.45 -11.32
C GLY A 163 -1.69 3.43 -10.66
N VAL A 164 -1.83 2.28 -11.30
CA VAL A 164 -2.78 1.23 -10.93
C VAL A 164 -2.06 -0.02 -10.45
N TRP A 165 -0.93 -0.31 -11.09
CA TRP A 165 -0.13 -1.51 -10.85
C TRP A 165 -0.99 -2.79 -10.85
N LYS A 166 -1.23 -3.41 -9.69
CA LYS A 166 -2.06 -4.63 -9.53
C LYS A 166 -3.54 -4.34 -9.20
N GLY A 167 -3.93 -3.07 -9.03
CA GLY A 167 -5.32 -2.63 -8.85
C GLY A 167 -5.84 -2.66 -7.42
N ALA A 168 -4.98 -2.69 -6.40
CA ALA A 168 -5.40 -2.72 -5.00
C ALA A 168 -6.22 -1.49 -4.60
N THR A 169 -5.66 -0.30 -4.80
CA THR A 169 -6.31 0.99 -4.55
C THR A 169 -7.51 1.20 -5.47
N SER A 170 -7.41 0.76 -6.74
CA SER A 170 -8.55 0.75 -7.67
C SER A 170 -9.73 -0.05 -7.13
N ARG A 171 -9.48 -1.24 -6.54
CA ARG A 171 -10.54 -2.05 -5.92
C ARG A 171 -11.18 -1.35 -4.74
N LEU A 172 -10.37 -0.77 -3.86
CA LEU A 172 -10.85 0.03 -2.73
C LEU A 172 -11.76 1.18 -3.19
N ILE A 173 -11.35 1.91 -4.24
CA ILE A 173 -12.17 2.95 -4.86
C ILE A 173 -13.47 2.37 -5.40
N CYS A 174 -13.43 1.23 -6.08
CA CYS A 174 -14.61 0.56 -6.63
C CYS A 174 -15.65 0.18 -5.57
N GLU A 175 -15.22 -0.28 -4.40
CA GLU A 175 -16.12 -0.66 -3.29
C GLU A 175 -16.94 0.53 -2.77
N VAL A 176 -16.46 1.77 -2.92
CA VAL A 176 -17.10 2.95 -2.31
C VAL A 176 -17.53 4.02 -3.29
N LYS A 177 -17.10 3.99 -4.55
CA LYS A 177 -17.40 5.01 -5.58
C LYS A 177 -18.89 5.11 -5.95
N GLY A 178 -19.67 4.07 -5.66
CA GLY A 178 -21.04 3.95 -6.14
C GLY A 178 -21.11 3.82 -7.68
N GLU A 179 -22.04 4.55 -8.31
CA GLU A 179 -22.26 4.49 -9.78
C GLU A 179 -21.33 5.40 -10.60
N LYS A 180 -20.37 6.11 -9.96
CA LYS A 180 -19.43 6.98 -10.68
C LYS A 180 -18.55 6.17 -11.62
N ASN A 181 -18.17 6.79 -12.76
CA ASN A 181 -17.13 6.24 -13.61
C ASN A 181 -15.77 6.36 -12.91
N LEU A 182 -14.96 5.32 -13.06
CA LEU A 182 -13.56 5.28 -12.63
C LEU A 182 -12.67 5.12 -13.86
N TYR A 183 -11.76 6.07 -14.06
CA TYR A 183 -10.78 6.06 -15.14
C TYR A 183 -9.43 5.66 -14.57
N LEU A 184 -8.89 4.53 -15.03
CA LEU A 184 -7.64 3.91 -14.58
C LEU A 184 -6.55 4.09 -15.63
N PHE A 185 -5.51 4.83 -15.27
CA PHE A 185 -4.36 5.09 -16.13
C PHE A 185 -3.13 4.36 -15.62
N ASP A 186 -2.57 3.51 -16.46
CA ASP A 186 -1.31 2.82 -16.19
C ASP A 186 -0.69 2.33 -17.50
N THR A 187 0.60 2.16 -17.52
CA THR A 187 1.30 1.49 -18.62
C THR A 187 0.98 -0.01 -18.62
N PHE A 188 0.73 -0.61 -17.43
CA PHE A 188 0.66 -2.05 -17.17
C PHE A 188 1.90 -2.82 -17.66
N GLU A 189 3.03 -2.13 -17.72
CA GLU A 189 4.34 -2.61 -18.19
C GLU A 189 5.48 -2.03 -17.32
N GLY A 190 5.13 -1.49 -16.13
CA GLY A 190 6.06 -0.84 -15.21
C GLY A 190 6.27 0.65 -15.49
N LEU A 191 7.11 1.28 -14.66
CA LEU A 191 7.33 2.72 -14.72
C LEU A 191 7.91 3.14 -16.08
N PRO A 192 7.41 4.27 -16.65
CA PRO A 192 7.93 4.82 -17.90
C PRO A 192 9.34 5.42 -17.71
N LYS A 193 9.74 6.34 -18.58
CA LYS A 193 11.05 6.99 -18.47
C LYS A 193 11.13 7.85 -17.21
N THR A 194 12.22 7.69 -16.45
CA THR A 194 12.59 8.51 -15.29
C THR A 194 13.41 9.73 -15.71
N ASN A 195 13.54 10.73 -14.83
CA ASN A 195 14.38 11.90 -14.97
C ASN A 195 15.29 12.12 -13.74
N ASP A 196 16.04 13.22 -13.70
CA ASP A 196 17.01 13.50 -12.63
C ASP A 196 16.37 13.75 -11.25
N ASN A 197 15.06 14.00 -11.18
CA ASN A 197 14.32 14.15 -9.91
C ASN A 197 13.86 12.79 -9.34
N ASP A 198 13.98 11.71 -10.12
CA ASP A 198 13.54 10.36 -9.77
C ASP A 198 14.73 9.52 -9.30
N LEU A 199 15.40 9.94 -8.22
CA LEU A 199 16.72 9.49 -7.80
C LEU A 199 16.86 7.98 -7.55
N PHE A 200 15.81 7.32 -7.07
CA PHE A 200 15.87 5.93 -6.59
C PHE A 200 14.95 4.97 -7.37
N VAL A 201 14.12 5.50 -8.25
CA VAL A 201 13.23 4.70 -9.10
C VAL A 201 13.82 4.50 -10.49
N LYS A 202 13.48 3.40 -11.14
CA LYS A 202 14.04 3.04 -12.45
C LYS A 202 12.92 2.70 -13.43
N LYS A 203 13.17 2.98 -14.72
CA LYS A 203 12.30 2.52 -15.80
C LYS A 203 12.07 0.99 -15.68
N GLY A 204 10.82 0.56 -15.86
CA GLY A 204 10.41 -0.84 -15.79
C GLY A 204 10.17 -1.35 -14.35
N TRP A 205 10.42 -0.55 -13.33
CA TRP A 205 10.04 -0.94 -11.97
C TRP A 205 8.53 -1.13 -11.89
N LEU A 206 8.04 -2.07 -11.06
CA LEU A 206 6.62 -2.47 -10.96
C LEU A 206 6.06 -3.14 -12.24
N GLU A 207 6.91 -3.74 -13.08
CA GLU A 207 6.50 -4.44 -14.32
C GLU A 207 5.72 -5.75 -14.08
N ASN A 208 5.67 -6.25 -12.84
CA ASN A 208 5.00 -7.49 -12.46
C ASN A 208 3.46 -7.34 -12.37
N THR A 209 2.88 -6.73 -13.38
CA THR A 209 1.45 -6.50 -13.57
C THR A 209 1.04 -6.70 -15.03
N SER A 210 -0.25 -6.72 -15.32
CA SER A 210 -0.77 -6.68 -16.69
C SER A 210 -2.20 -6.11 -16.71
N LEU A 211 -2.58 -5.46 -17.82
CA LEU A 211 -3.96 -4.97 -18.00
C LEU A 211 -5.00 -6.08 -17.83
N GLU A 212 -4.72 -7.30 -18.31
CA GLU A 212 -5.63 -8.44 -18.20
C GLU A 212 -5.81 -8.89 -16.76
N SER A 213 -4.72 -8.98 -15.99
CA SER A 213 -4.80 -9.36 -14.57
C SER A 213 -5.61 -8.37 -13.75
N VAL A 214 -5.43 -7.05 -14.01
CA VAL A 214 -6.19 -6.00 -13.30
C VAL A 214 -7.66 -6.00 -13.72
N LYS A 215 -7.97 -6.19 -15.00
CA LYS A 215 -9.36 -6.35 -15.47
C LYS A 215 -10.05 -7.55 -14.81
N ASN A 216 -9.37 -8.67 -14.71
CA ASN A 216 -9.90 -9.86 -14.04
C ASN A 216 -10.11 -9.61 -12.54
N TYR A 217 -9.16 -8.93 -11.88
CA TYR A 217 -9.25 -8.60 -10.45
C TYR A 217 -10.42 -7.66 -10.13
N LEU A 218 -10.77 -6.76 -11.07
CA LEU A 218 -11.85 -5.77 -10.92
C LEU A 218 -13.14 -6.17 -11.66
N SER A 219 -13.26 -7.43 -12.14
CA SER A 219 -14.37 -7.89 -13.00
C SER A 219 -15.75 -7.80 -12.35
N ASP A 220 -15.83 -7.81 -11.01
CA ASP A 220 -17.08 -7.71 -10.27
C ASP A 220 -17.68 -6.30 -10.26
N PHE A 221 -16.91 -5.29 -10.69
CA PHE A 221 -17.32 -3.90 -10.62
C PHE A 221 -17.68 -3.33 -11.99
N LYS A 222 -18.57 -2.34 -12.00
CA LYS A 222 -19.04 -1.65 -13.21
C LYS A 222 -18.44 -0.24 -13.31
N ASN A 223 -18.61 0.36 -14.51
CA ASN A 223 -18.22 1.73 -14.78
C ASN A 223 -16.72 1.96 -14.56
N ILE A 224 -15.88 1.02 -15.02
CA ILE A 224 -14.42 1.12 -15.01
C ILE A 224 -13.91 1.26 -16.44
N HIS A 225 -13.06 2.23 -16.66
CA HIS A 225 -12.45 2.55 -17.96
C HIS A 225 -10.93 2.45 -17.85
N PHE A 226 -10.34 1.50 -18.54
CA PHE A 226 -8.89 1.27 -18.55
C PHE A 226 -8.24 2.02 -19.71
N LEU A 227 -7.26 2.83 -19.39
CA LEU A 227 -6.53 3.70 -20.34
C LEU A 227 -5.05 3.31 -20.27
N LYS A 228 -4.69 2.29 -21.09
CA LYS A 228 -3.33 1.74 -21.13
C LYS A 228 -2.39 2.69 -21.88
N GLY A 229 -1.30 3.06 -21.25
CA GLY A 229 -0.20 3.85 -21.81
C GLY A 229 0.30 4.92 -20.86
N VAL A 230 1.18 5.78 -21.36
CA VAL A 230 1.77 6.86 -20.58
C VAL A 230 0.77 8.01 -20.45
N PHE A 231 0.56 8.49 -19.22
CA PHE A 231 -0.19 9.71 -18.96
C PHE A 231 0.73 10.92 -19.18
N PRO A 232 0.26 12.05 -19.81
CA PRO A 232 -1.11 12.38 -20.19
C PRO A 232 -1.50 12.00 -21.64
N GLU A 233 -0.67 11.28 -22.38
CA GLU A 233 -0.91 10.93 -23.79
C GLU A 233 -2.23 10.17 -23.99
N THR A 234 -2.64 9.40 -22.97
CA THR A 234 -3.87 8.60 -22.96
C THR A 234 -5.10 9.36 -22.44
N ALA A 235 -4.97 10.62 -22.04
CA ALA A 235 -6.04 11.38 -21.41
C ALA A 235 -7.09 11.98 -22.40
N GLY A 236 -6.90 11.83 -23.71
CA GLY A 236 -7.83 12.36 -24.73
C GLY A 236 -9.31 12.05 -24.46
N PRO A 237 -9.71 10.79 -24.13
CA PRO A 237 -11.10 10.42 -23.90
C PRO A 237 -11.80 11.11 -22.71
N ILE A 238 -11.04 11.76 -21.81
CA ILE A 238 -11.57 12.41 -20.61
C ILE A 238 -11.29 13.92 -20.56
N SER A 239 -10.87 14.52 -21.66
CA SER A 239 -10.44 15.93 -21.74
C SER A 239 -11.55 16.93 -21.39
N ASP A 240 -12.83 16.57 -21.59
CA ASP A 240 -14.03 17.36 -21.32
C ASP A 240 -14.70 17.03 -19.98
N LYS A 241 -14.20 16.04 -19.25
CA LYS A 241 -14.82 15.56 -18.02
C LYS A 241 -14.42 16.38 -16.80
N LYS A 242 -15.26 16.28 -15.76
CA LYS A 242 -15.01 16.84 -14.42
C LYS A 242 -14.85 15.72 -13.40
N PHE A 243 -14.04 15.96 -12.37
CA PHE A 243 -13.66 14.97 -11.40
C PHE A 243 -13.99 15.44 -9.97
N SER A 244 -14.56 14.53 -9.18
CA SER A 244 -14.79 14.71 -7.76
C SER A 244 -13.65 14.14 -6.92
N PHE A 245 -12.95 13.15 -7.43
CA PHE A 245 -11.83 12.53 -6.76
C PHE A 245 -10.77 12.06 -7.77
N VAL A 246 -9.51 12.30 -7.43
CA VAL A 246 -8.36 11.79 -8.20
C VAL A 246 -7.33 11.22 -7.23
N HIS A 247 -6.86 10.01 -7.50
CA HIS A 247 -5.77 9.37 -6.81
C HIS A 247 -4.52 9.38 -7.69
N LEU A 248 -3.40 9.84 -7.15
CA LEU A 248 -2.10 9.87 -7.83
C LEU A 248 -1.12 8.94 -7.11
N ASP A 249 -0.72 7.87 -7.77
CA ASP A 249 0.30 6.92 -7.32
C ASP A 249 1.31 6.68 -8.45
N THR A 250 1.94 7.76 -8.86
CA THR A 250 2.73 7.82 -10.10
C THR A 250 4.19 7.46 -9.92
N ASN A 251 4.71 7.50 -8.70
CA ASN A 251 6.11 7.29 -8.30
C ASN A 251 7.14 8.23 -8.96
N LEU A 252 6.73 9.10 -9.89
CA LEU A 252 7.61 9.94 -10.71
C LEU A 252 7.23 11.42 -10.64
N TYR A 253 8.26 12.29 -10.59
CA TYR A 253 8.09 13.74 -10.59
C TYR A 253 7.27 14.25 -11.77
N GLN A 254 7.68 13.90 -13.02
CA GLN A 254 7.02 14.42 -14.21
C GLN A 254 5.60 13.91 -14.35
N SER A 255 5.36 12.63 -14.07
CA SER A 255 4.00 12.05 -14.12
C SER A 255 3.06 12.69 -13.10
N THR A 256 3.58 13.03 -11.92
CA THR A 256 2.81 13.78 -10.91
C THR A 256 2.46 15.18 -11.39
N LEU A 257 3.43 15.91 -11.94
CA LEU A 257 3.23 17.28 -12.44
C LEU A 257 2.23 17.30 -13.59
N ASP A 258 2.38 16.41 -14.56
CA ASP A 258 1.46 16.27 -15.71
C ASP A 258 0.03 15.92 -15.24
N ALA A 259 -0.10 15.09 -14.22
CA ALA A 259 -1.38 14.75 -13.66
C ALA A 259 -2.04 15.95 -12.93
N LEU A 260 -1.28 16.73 -12.16
CA LEU A 260 -1.77 17.94 -11.52
C LEU A 260 -2.21 18.97 -12.57
N ASP A 261 -1.41 19.22 -13.59
CA ASP A 261 -1.74 20.15 -14.70
C ASP A 261 -3.02 19.76 -15.41
N PHE A 262 -3.22 18.46 -15.64
CA PHE A 262 -4.41 17.97 -16.32
C PHE A 262 -5.65 17.99 -15.41
N PHE A 263 -5.56 17.42 -14.21
CA PHE A 263 -6.75 17.20 -13.37
C PHE A 263 -7.18 18.45 -12.59
N TRP A 264 -6.24 19.29 -12.09
CA TRP A 264 -6.57 20.42 -11.25
C TRP A 264 -7.63 21.38 -11.83
N PRO A 265 -7.55 21.81 -13.11
CA PRO A 265 -8.59 22.65 -13.72
C PRO A 265 -9.90 21.90 -14.00
N ARG A 266 -9.90 20.58 -13.87
CA ARG A 266 -11.05 19.70 -14.08
C ARG A 266 -11.71 19.26 -12.78
N MET A 267 -11.11 19.58 -11.63
CA MET A 267 -11.72 19.28 -10.33
C MET A 267 -12.96 20.13 -10.10
N VAL A 268 -14.01 19.52 -9.54
CA VAL A 268 -15.17 20.24 -9.04
C VAL A 268 -14.89 20.85 -7.66
N VAL A 269 -15.63 21.88 -7.27
CA VAL A 269 -15.52 22.48 -5.93
C VAL A 269 -15.82 21.41 -4.86
N GLY A 270 -14.94 21.29 -3.86
CA GLY A 270 -14.97 20.25 -2.84
C GLY A 270 -14.37 18.92 -3.29
N GLY A 271 -13.99 18.79 -4.58
CA GLY A 271 -13.26 17.63 -5.10
C GLY A 271 -11.86 17.53 -4.50
N ARG A 272 -11.31 16.31 -4.46
CA ARG A 272 -10.04 16.01 -3.79
C ARG A 272 -9.07 15.34 -4.73
N ILE A 273 -7.81 15.77 -4.67
CA ILE A 273 -6.67 15.02 -5.18
C ILE A 273 -5.93 14.45 -3.97
N VAL A 274 -5.73 13.14 -3.93
CA VAL A 274 -4.89 12.45 -2.96
C VAL A 274 -3.72 11.84 -3.70
N SER A 275 -2.50 12.06 -3.20
CA SER A 275 -1.30 11.45 -3.76
C SER A 275 -0.61 10.57 -2.74
N HIS A 276 -0.13 9.44 -3.20
CA HIS A 276 0.77 8.54 -2.48
C HIS A 276 2.22 9.03 -2.56
N ASP A 277 3.10 8.50 -1.72
CA ASP A 277 4.56 8.72 -1.75
C ASP A 277 5.08 10.16 -1.57
N TYR A 278 4.25 11.11 -1.16
CA TYR A 278 4.64 12.52 -0.99
C TYR A 278 5.78 12.73 0.00
N ASN A 279 5.77 12.03 1.12
CA ASN A 279 6.83 12.10 2.15
C ASN A 279 7.84 10.95 2.09
N THR A 280 7.82 10.16 1.02
CA THR A 280 8.74 9.04 0.84
C THR A 280 10.13 9.53 0.44
N SER A 281 11.13 9.25 1.27
CA SER A 281 12.51 9.72 1.05
C SER A 281 13.16 9.18 -0.23
N SER A 282 12.66 8.05 -0.75
CA SER A 282 13.11 7.45 -2.02
C SER A 282 12.47 8.10 -3.26
N MET A 283 11.44 8.94 -3.10
CA MET A 283 10.69 9.56 -4.20
C MET A 283 10.50 11.07 -3.97
N PRO A 284 11.57 11.85 -3.74
CA PRO A 284 11.47 13.28 -3.39
C PRO A 284 10.82 14.13 -4.49
N GLY A 285 10.79 13.62 -5.72
CA GLY A 285 10.18 14.27 -6.87
C GLY A 285 8.67 14.51 -6.73
N ILE A 286 7.96 13.64 -5.99
CA ILE A 286 6.51 13.81 -5.75
C ILE A 286 6.27 15.09 -4.93
N LYS A 287 6.98 15.26 -3.82
CA LYS A 287 6.88 16.47 -2.98
C LYS A 287 7.27 17.72 -3.73
N GLN A 288 8.30 17.64 -4.57
CA GLN A 288 8.75 18.74 -5.41
C GLN A 288 7.63 19.15 -6.39
N ALA A 289 7.02 18.20 -7.12
CA ALA A 289 5.95 18.49 -8.08
C ALA A 289 4.76 19.21 -7.43
N PHE A 290 4.30 18.73 -6.26
CA PHE A 290 3.23 19.40 -5.52
C PHE A 290 3.63 20.80 -5.06
N SER A 291 4.82 20.98 -4.52
CA SER A 291 5.32 22.28 -4.05
C SER A 291 5.41 23.30 -5.17
N GLU A 292 5.91 22.92 -6.34
CA GLU A 292 6.00 23.78 -7.52
C GLU A 292 4.62 24.15 -8.05
N PHE A 293 3.75 23.14 -8.23
CA PHE A 293 2.41 23.36 -8.79
C PHE A 293 1.55 24.26 -7.89
N PHE A 294 1.58 24.05 -6.57
CA PHE A 294 0.71 24.81 -5.63
C PHE A 294 1.34 26.07 -5.07
N THR A 295 2.59 26.45 -5.46
CA THR A 295 3.26 27.66 -4.97
C THR A 295 2.40 28.93 -5.12
N ASN A 296 1.70 29.08 -6.24
CA ASN A 296 0.88 30.24 -6.56
C ASN A 296 -0.63 29.97 -6.52
N GLN A 297 -1.05 28.83 -5.97
CA GLN A 297 -2.46 28.47 -5.82
C GLN A 297 -2.96 28.87 -4.41
N PRO A 298 -4.22 29.27 -4.27
CA PRO A 298 -4.79 29.59 -2.95
C PRO A 298 -5.00 28.36 -2.08
N GLU A 299 -5.17 27.18 -2.69
CA GLU A 299 -5.39 25.92 -2.00
C GLU A 299 -4.12 25.44 -1.29
N LYS A 300 -4.31 24.77 -0.18
CA LYS A 300 -3.21 24.30 0.67
C LYS A 300 -3.00 22.80 0.54
N ILE A 301 -1.75 22.41 0.54
CA ILE A 301 -1.32 21.02 0.64
C ILE A 301 -1.53 20.56 2.08
N ILE A 302 -2.23 19.45 2.27
CA ILE A 302 -2.58 18.87 3.58
C ILE A 302 -1.91 17.49 3.65
N GLU A 303 -0.89 17.36 4.48
CA GLU A 303 -0.30 16.06 4.79
C GLU A 303 -1.31 15.27 5.65
N ILE A 304 -1.61 14.02 5.28
CA ILE A 304 -2.72 13.27 5.87
C ILE A 304 -2.25 12.00 6.56
N ALA A 305 -1.98 10.93 5.84
CA ALA A 305 -1.58 9.66 6.44
C ALA A 305 -0.22 9.22 5.89
N ASP A 306 0.67 8.84 6.78
CA ASP A 306 2.01 8.34 6.50
C ASP A 306 2.72 9.12 5.37
N THR A 307 2.70 8.58 4.15
CA THR A 307 3.32 9.24 2.98
C THR A 307 2.34 10.06 2.15
N GLN A 308 1.05 10.09 2.48
CA GLN A 308 0.02 10.70 1.64
C GLN A 308 -0.18 12.20 1.86
N VAL A 309 -0.60 12.85 0.80
CA VAL A 309 -0.99 14.25 0.77
C VAL A 309 -2.34 14.43 0.08
N MET A 310 -3.09 15.44 0.50
CA MET A 310 -4.37 15.80 -0.09
C MET A 310 -4.43 17.29 -0.43
N VAL A 311 -5.10 17.63 -1.54
CA VAL A 311 -5.53 18.99 -1.84
C VAL A 311 -7.03 18.99 -2.18
N ILE A 312 -7.75 19.99 -1.70
CA ILE A 312 -9.21 20.18 -1.91
C ILE A 312 -9.43 21.40 -2.81
N LYS A 313 -10.22 21.20 -3.87
CA LYS A 313 -10.59 22.26 -4.82
C LYS A 313 -11.61 23.24 -4.25
#